data_2d90468996ab10bdb1769a657f3a26ca
#
_entry.id   2d90468996ab10bdb1769a657f3a26ca
#
_cell.length_a   1.000
_cell.length_b   1.000
_cell.length_c   1.000
_cell.angle_alpha   90.00
_cell.angle_beta   90.00
_cell.angle_gamma   90.00
#
_symmetry.space_group_name_H-M   'P 1'
#
loop_
_entity.id
_entity.type
_entity.pdbx_description
1 polymer ?
#
loop_
_entity_poly.entity_id
_entity_poly.type
_entity_poly.pdbx_seq_one_letter_code
_entity_poly.pdbx_strand_id
1 'polypeptide(L)'
;ARDDYLHKITNEITNDYDFIAIENLNVKGLIRNKHLSKSIANVSWHKLISMLTYKAELKGKTLMQIDKFFPSSQICSNCGVNTGKKALNIRAFTCPNCNTYHNRDINASINIRNYALGMLDDRSRVKIDKFRVGITRSYACGDSSCGTSKYGKIFAS
;
A
#
# COMPACT_ATOMS: atom_id res chain seq x y z
N ALA A 1 -24.04 -5.32 -1.19
CA ALA A 1 -23.26 -4.40 -2.06
C ALA A 1 -21.81 -4.20 -1.55
N ARG A 2 -21.57 -3.71 -0.31
CA ARG A 2 -20.22 -3.43 0.19
C ARG A 2 -19.39 -4.69 0.38
N ASP A 3 -19.95 -5.71 1.00
CA ASP A 3 -19.27 -6.97 1.27
C ASP A 3 -18.90 -7.70 -0.02
N ASP A 4 -19.81 -7.70 -0.99
CA ASP A 4 -19.56 -8.26 -2.31
C ASP A 4 -18.39 -7.55 -3.01
N TYR A 5 -18.32 -6.21 -2.90
CA TYR A 5 -17.20 -5.44 -3.41
C TYR A 5 -15.87 -5.82 -2.73
N LEU A 6 -15.86 -5.91 -1.39
CA LEU A 6 -14.67 -6.33 -0.65
C LEU A 6 -14.24 -7.76 -1.02
N HIS A 7 -15.19 -8.67 -1.21
CA HIS A 7 -14.91 -10.04 -1.66
C HIS A 7 -14.28 -10.05 -3.05
N LYS A 8 -14.78 -9.25 -3.99
CA LYS A 8 -14.26 -9.16 -5.36
C LYS A 8 -12.84 -8.62 -5.37
N ILE A 9 -12.61 -7.46 -4.73
CA ILE A 9 -11.29 -6.82 -4.72
C ILE A 9 -10.23 -7.67 -4.01
N THR A 10 -10.58 -8.31 -2.89
CA THR A 10 -9.65 -9.19 -2.17
C THR A 10 -9.34 -10.47 -2.93
N ASN A 11 -10.30 -10.99 -3.71
CA ASN A 11 -10.04 -12.11 -4.63
C ASN A 11 -9.10 -11.72 -5.75
N GLU A 12 -9.31 -10.56 -6.38
CA GLU A 12 -8.45 -10.02 -7.43
C GLU A 12 -7.02 -9.88 -6.91
N ILE A 13 -6.82 -9.22 -5.77
CA ILE A 13 -5.51 -9.03 -5.18
C ILE A 13 -4.81 -10.36 -4.91
N THR A 14 -5.49 -11.30 -4.26
CA THR A 14 -4.89 -12.58 -3.89
C THR A 14 -4.74 -13.55 -5.05
N ASN A 15 -5.36 -13.30 -6.21
CA ASN A 15 -5.11 -14.04 -7.44
C ASN A 15 -3.92 -13.49 -8.21
N ASP A 16 -3.80 -12.15 -8.25
CA ASP A 16 -2.81 -11.47 -9.07
C ASP A 16 -1.43 -11.42 -8.42
N TYR A 17 -1.36 -11.45 -7.07
CA TYR A 17 -0.12 -11.25 -6.33
C TYR A 17 0.19 -12.38 -5.35
N ASP A 18 1.46 -12.76 -5.30
CA ASP A 18 1.98 -13.76 -4.36
C ASP A 18 2.44 -13.13 -3.04
N PHE A 19 2.78 -11.83 -3.08
CA PHE A 19 3.21 -11.05 -1.94
C PHE A 19 2.41 -9.75 -1.82
N ILE A 20 1.83 -9.51 -0.65
CA ILE A 20 0.98 -8.36 -0.35
C ILE A 20 1.55 -7.69 0.89
N ALA A 21 1.96 -6.43 0.75
CA ALA A 21 2.40 -5.60 1.87
C ALA A 21 1.34 -4.56 2.20
N ILE A 22 0.98 -4.43 3.46
CA ILE A 22 0.00 -3.45 3.94
C ILE A 22 0.55 -2.65 5.12
N GLU A 23 0.08 -1.42 5.26
CA GLU A 23 0.40 -0.57 6.39
C GLU A 23 -0.42 -0.93 7.62
N ASN A 24 0.22 -0.90 8.80
CA ASN A 24 -0.48 -1.07 10.08
C ASN A 24 -1.10 0.26 10.51
N LEU A 25 -2.26 0.57 9.95
CA LEU A 25 -2.97 1.81 10.28
C LEU A 25 -3.55 1.77 11.68
N ASN A 26 -3.23 2.80 12.48
CA ASN A 26 -3.91 3.05 13.74
C ASN A 26 -5.31 3.65 13.49
N VAL A 27 -6.24 2.78 13.09
CA VAL A 27 -7.62 3.17 12.77
C VAL A 27 -8.28 3.89 13.94
N LYS A 28 -7.98 3.50 15.20
CA LYS A 28 -8.49 4.18 16.40
C LYS A 28 -8.03 5.64 16.50
N GLY A 29 -6.80 5.94 16.08
CA GLY A 29 -6.27 7.31 16.04
C GLY A 29 -6.90 8.17 14.92
N LEU A 30 -7.20 7.56 13.77
CA LEU A 30 -7.88 8.23 12.66
C LEU A 30 -9.33 8.60 13.00
N ILE A 31 -10.00 7.84 13.88
CA ILE A 31 -11.38 8.08 14.31
C ILE A 31 -11.53 9.32 15.19
N ARG A 32 -10.48 9.74 15.88
CA ARG A 32 -10.51 10.98 16.68
C ARG A 32 -10.73 12.23 15.83
N ASN A 33 -10.48 12.16 14.54
CA ASN A 33 -10.78 13.23 13.60
C ASN A 33 -12.29 13.23 13.27
N LYS A 34 -13.02 14.23 13.79
CA LYS A 34 -14.51 14.35 13.76
C LYS A 34 -15.15 14.39 12.34
N HIS A 35 -14.37 14.43 11.28
CA HIS A 35 -14.84 14.60 9.90
C HIS A 35 -14.93 13.31 9.06
N LEU A 36 -14.47 12.18 9.59
CA LEU A 36 -14.69 10.89 8.94
C LEU A 36 -15.84 10.18 9.65
N SER A 37 -16.83 9.74 8.91
CA SER A 37 -17.95 8.95 9.43
C SER A 37 -17.40 7.68 10.09
N LYS A 38 -17.30 7.76 11.41
CA LYS A 38 -16.49 6.94 12.30
C LYS A 38 -16.68 5.43 12.18
N SER A 39 -17.90 4.97 11.94
CA SER A 39 -18.25 3.55 12.00
C SER A 39 -17.96 2.82 10.67
N ILE A 40 -18.13 3.49 9.54
CA ILE A 40 -18.08 2.86 8.22
C ILE A 40 -16.65 2.56 7.77
N ALA A 41 -15.73 3.50 7.99
CA ALA A 41 -14.33 3.34 7.59
C ALA A 41 -13.62 2.24 8.40
N ASN A 42 -13.88 2.17 9.71
CA ASN A 42 -13.26 1.16 10.58
C ASN A 42 -13.69 -0.26 10.28
N VAL A 43 -15.00 -0.47 10.21
CA VAL A 43 -15.54 -1.81 9.93
C VAL A 43 -15.08 -2.29 8.57
N SER A 44 -15.03 -1.41 7.57
CA SER A 44 -14.57 -1.76 6.23
C SER A 44 -13.08 -2.08 6.17
N TRP A 45 -12.23 -1.34 6.87
CA TRP A 45 -10.79 -1.58 6.89
C TRP A 45 -10.42 -2.89 7.57
N HIS A 46 -10.95 -3.14 8.78
CA HIS A 46 -10.73 -4.40 9.48
C HIS A 46 -11.24 -5.59 8.66
N LYS A 47 -12.41 -5.44 8.03
CA LYS A 47 -12.99 -6.48 7.19
C LYS A 47 -12.13 -6.76 5.96
N LEU A 48 -11.62 -5.71 5.30
CA LEU A 48 -10.68 -5.84 4.17
C LEU A 48 -9.43 -6.63 4.57
N ILE A 49 -8.79 -6.25 5.69
CA ILE A 49 -7.59 -6.94 6.18
C ILE A 49 -7.91 -8.40 6.53
N SER A 50 -8.99 -8.66 7.26
CA SER A 50 -9.40 -10.03 7.58
C SER A 50 -9.64 -10.88 6.32
N MET A 51 -10.30 -10.31 5.31
CA MET A 51 -10.53 -11.00 4.04
C MET A 51 -9.23 -11.26 3.28
N LEU A 52 -8.31 -10.32 3.24
CA LEU A 52 -7.00 -10.50 2.61
C LEU A 52 -6.20 -11.58 3.35
N THR A 53 -6.21 -11.57 4.69
CA THR A 53 -5.46 -12.53 5.51
C THR A 53 -5.92 -13.95 5.21
N TYR A 54 -7.20 -14.27 5.42
CA TYR A 54 -7.65 -15.65 5.24
C TYR A 54 -7.55 -16.12 3.78
N LYS A 55 -7.78 -15.22 2.80
CA LYS A 55 -7.64 -15.59 1.39
C LYS A 55 -6.21 -15.78 0.95
N ALA A 56 -5.28 -14.97 1.48
CA ALA A 56 -3.85 -15.15 1.26
C ALA A 56 -3.39 -16.51 1.83
N GLU A 57 -3.80 -16.85 3.05
CA GLU A 57 -3.52 -18.16 3.66
C GLU A 57 -4.08 -19.31 2.84
N LEU A 58 -5.35 -19.26 2.44
CA LEU A 58 -5.98 -20.30 1.62
C LEU A 58 -5.30 -20.51 0.26
N LYS A 59 -4.71 -19.47 -0.30
CA LYS A 59 -4.04 -19.50 -1.61
C LYS A 59 -2.51 -19.66 -1.52
N GLY A 60 -1.96 -19.85 -0.32
CA GLY A 60 -0.52 -19.94 -0.10
C GLY A 60 0.24 -18.66 -0.46
N LYS A 61 -0.42 -17.49 -0.31
CA LYS A 61 0.17 -16.18 -0.57
C LYS A 61 0.72 -15.57 0.72
N THR A 62 1.69 -14.68 0.60
CA THR A 62 2.29 -13.98 1.74
C THR A 62 1.64 -12.62 1.92
N LEU A 63 0.99 -12.40 3.07
CA LEU A 63 0.53 -11.09 3.52
C LEU A 63 1.44 -10.60 4.64
N MET A 64 2.02 -9.41 4.48
CA MET A 64 2.87 -8.79 5.49
C MET A 64 2.33 -7.42 5.88
N GLN A 65 2.18 -7.19 7.18
CA GLN A 65 1.84 -5.89 7.74
C GLN A 65 3.12 -5.21 8.26
N ILE A 66 3.45 -4.03 7.72
CA ILE A 66 4.65 -3.29 8.13
C ILE A 66 4.42 -2.51 9.42
N ASP A 67 5.52 -2.03 10.03
CA ASP A 67 5.46 -1.21 11.23
C ASP A 67 4.71 0.11 10.95
N LYS A 68 3.82 0.49 11.90
CA LYS A 68 3.02 1.72 11.83
C LYS A 68 3.84 3.01 11.89
N PHE A 69 5.07 2.96 12.38
CA PHE A 69 5.97 4.11 12.49
C PHE A 69 6.87 4.29 11.28
N PHE A 70 6.84 3.37 10.32
CA PHE A 70 7.62 3.51 9.11
C PHE A 70 7.17 4.73 8.30
N PRO A 71 8.07 5.71 8.02
CA PRO A 71 7.69 6.97 7.39
C PRO A 71 7.56 6.85 5.86
N SER A 72 6.70 5.95 5.40
CA SER A 72 6.56 5.56 3.98
C SER A 72 6.39 6.74 3.02
N SER A 73 5.60 7.76 3.42
CA SER A 73 5.33 8.94 2.58
C SER A 73 6.42 10.03 2.66
N GLN A 74 7.42 9.87 3.55
CA GLN A 74 8.49 10.86 3.74
C GLN A 74 9.77 10.47 3.01
N ILE A 75 9.95 9.20 2.68
CA ILE A 75 11.13 8.68 2.01
C ILE A 75 10.92 8.74 0.49
N CYS A 76 11.93 9.20 -0.24
CA CYS A 76 11.93 9.11 -1.71
C CYS A 76 12.15 7.66 -2.15
N SER A 77 11.21 7.08 -2.89
CA SER A 77 11.30 5.70 -3.34
C SER A 77 12.40 5.45 -4.38
N ASN A 78 12.94 6.52 -4.98
CA ASN A 78 14.02 6.43 -5.97
C ASN A 78 15.42 6.47 -5.34
N CYS A 79 15.67 7.41 -4.41
CA CYS A 79 17.01 7.61 -3.85
C CYS A 79 17.12 7.34 -2.32
N GLY A 80 16.02 6.98 -1.65
CA GLY A 80 16.01 6.65 -0.22
C GLY A 80 16.13 7.84 0.74
N VAL A 81 16.31 9.07 0.25
CA VAL A 81 16.44 10.25 1.10
C VAL A 81 15.12 10.58 1.79
N ASN A 82 15.19 10.89 3.09
CA ASN A 82 14.03 11.39 3.82
C ASN A 82 13.76 12.85 3.43
N THR A 83 12.63 13.08 2.79
CA THR A 83 12.20 14.41 2.30
C THR A 83 11.30 15.16 3.30
N GLY A 84 11.17 14.62 4.51
CA GLY A 84 10.38 15.21 5.59
C GLY A 84 8.86 15.04 5.44
N LYS A 85 8.16 15.44 6.50
CA LYS A 85 6.70 15.39 6.57
C LYS A 85 6.08 16.46 5.66
N LYS A 86 5.14 16.06 4.85
CA LYS A 86 4.38 16.93 3.93
C LYS A 86 2.98 17.18 4.47
N ALA A 87 2.42 18.36 4.19
CA ALA A 87 1.04 18.68 4.52
C ALA A 87 0.07 17.72 3.82
N LEU A 88 -1.12 17.50 4.39
CA LEU A 88 -2.09 16.53 3.89
C LEU A 88 -2.65 16.86 2.49
N ASN A 89 -2.67 18.15 2.14
CA ASN A 89 -3.12 18.62 0.83
C ASN A 89 -2.08 18.43 -0.29
N ILE A 90 -0.82 18.13 0.06
CA ILE A 90 0.24 17.88 -0.93
C ILE A 90 0.12 16.43 -1.41
N ARG A 91 -0.34 16.26 -2.65
CA ARG A 91 -0.51 14.95 -3.30
C ARG A 91 0.65 14.53 -4.17
N ALA A 92 1.49 15.49 -4.56
CA ALA A 92 2.66 15.24 -5.36
C ALA A 92 3.83 16.11 -4.89
N PHE A 93 5.06 15.66 -5.13
CA PHE A 93 6.26 16.39 -4.76
C PHE A 93 7.44 15.98 -5.64
N THR A 94 8.41 16.88 -5.76
CA THR A 94 9.70 16.59 -6.37
C THR A 94 10.75 16.36 -5.28
N CYS A 95 11.52 15.30 -5.39
CA CYS A 95 12.59 15.01 -4.43
C CYS A 95 13.71 16.06 -4.56
N PRO A 96 14.12 16.74 -3.47
CA PRO A 96 15.17 17.76 -3.54
C PRO A 96 16.57 17.18 -3.82
N ASN A 97 16.77 15.87 -3.59
CA ASN A 97 18.06 15.21 -3.79
C ASN A 97 18.25 14.66 -5.21
N CYS A 98 17.25 13.97 -5.75
CA CYS A 98 17.36 13.30 -7.05
C CYS A 98 16.44 13.89 -8.14
N ASN A 99 15.72 14.97 -7.86
CA ASN A 99 14.78 15.66 -8.75
C ASN A 99 13.68 14.78 -9.35
N THR A 100 13.44 13.58 -8.81
CA THR A 100 12.37 12.70 -9.26
C THR A 100 11.03 13.25 -8.79
N TYR A 101 10.07 13.36 -9.71
CA TYR A 101 8.69 13.71 -9.41
C TYR A 101 7.92 12.48 -8.91
N HIS A 102 7.21 12.62 -7.81
CA HIS A 102 6.44 11.55 -7.18
C HIS A 102 4.98 11.95 -6.96
N ASN A 103 4.07 11.04 -7.27
CA ASN A 103 2.79 10.99 -6.59
C ASN A 103 3.02 10.45 -5.18
N ARG A 104 2.52 11.13 -4.15
CA ARG A 104 2.78 10.81 -2.74
C ARG A 104 2.32 9.41 -2.35
N ASP A 105 1.14 8.99 -2.80
CA ASP A 105 0.55 7.70 -2.44
C ASP A 105 1.28 6.55 -3.15
N ILE A 106 1.64 6.74 -4.42
CA ILE A 106 2.45 5.77 -5.17
C ILE A 106 3.84 5.64 -4.57
N ASN A 107 4.48 6.75 -4.21
CA ASN A 107 5.78 6.74 -3.54
C ASN A 107 5.73 5.97 -2.21
N ALA A 108 4.70 6.22 -1.40
CA ALA A 108 4.52 5.53 -0.12
C ALA A 108 4.33 4.02 -0.31
N SER A 109 3.52 3.59 -1.26
CA SER A 109 3.29 2.18 -1.50
C SER A 109 4.51 1.44 -2.06
N ILE A 110 5.36 2.09 -2.87
CA ILE A 110 6.66 1.53 -3.27
C ILE A 110 7.55 1.33 -2.04
N ASN A 111 7.61 2.32 -1.15
CA ASN A 111 8.40 2.23 0.08
C ASN A 111 7.89 1.13 1.02
N ILE A 112 6.58 1.00 1.19
CA ILE A 112 5.95 -0.07 1.99
C ILE A 112 6.34 -1.44 1.44
N ARG A 113 6.22 -1.63 0.13
CA ARG A 113 6.61 -2.87 -0.55
C ARG A 113 8.09 -3.18 -0.33
N ASN A 114 8.98 -2.24 -0.60
CA ASN A 114 10.43 -2.44 -0.50
C ASN A 114 10.86 -2.74 0.94
N TYR A 115 10.27 -2.03 1.91
CA TYR A 115 10.52 -2.28 3.33
C TYR A 115 10.07 -3.68 3.75
N ALA A 116 8.88 -4.10 3.35
CA ALA A 116 8.37 -5.43 3.65
C ALA A 116 9.19 -6.54 2.98
N LEU A 117 9.66 -6.35 1.76
CA LEU A 117 10.56 -7.29 1.08
C LEU A 117 11.91 -7.39 1.78
N GLY A 118 12.50 -6.28 2.23
CA GLY A 118 13.73 -6.28 3.02
C GLY A 118 13.58 -7.06 4.34
N MET A 119 12.43 -6.94 5.00
CA MET A 119 12.15 -7.74 6.21
C MET A 119 12.05 -9.25 5.94
N LEU A 120 11.59 -9.65 4.74
CA LEU A 120 11.55 -11.07 4.34
C LEU A 120 12.95 -11.62 4.07
N ASP A 121 13.79 -10.87 3.37
CA ASP A 121 15.15 -11.27 3.03
C ASP A 121 15.96 -11.57 4.31
N ASP A 122 15.85 -10.70 5.32
CA ASP A 122 16.50 -10.89 6.62
C ASP A 122 16.01 -12.14 7.40
N ARG A 123 14.72 -12.49 7.28
CA ARG A 123 14.10 -13.54 8.11
C ARG A 123 14.10 -14.93 7.49
N SER A 124 13.97 -15.03 6.19
CA SER A 124 13.64 -16.29 5.53
C SER A 124 14.59 -16.73 4.43
N ARG A 125 15.59 -15.93 4.04
CA ARG A 125 16.46 -16.19 2.87
C ARG A 125 15.67 -16.60 1.60
N VAL A 126 14.42 -16.15 1.51
CA VAL A 126 13.56 -16.44 0.37
C VAL A 126 13.99 -15.58 -0.80
N LYS A 127 14.32 -16.20 -1.91
CA LYS A 127 14.65 -15.49 -3.15
C LYS A 127 13.44 -14.70 -3.63
N ILE A 128 13.52 -13.38 -3.52
CA ILE A 128 12.47 -12.40 -3.87
C ILE A 128 12.04 -12.52 -5.34
N ASP A 129 12.92 -13.03 -6.21
CA ASP A 129 12.70 -13.18 -7.66
C ASP A 129 11.51 -14.08 -8.04
N LYS A 130 10.97 -14.86 -7.10
CA LYS A 130 9.84 -15.77 -7.32
C LYS A 130 8.47 -15.16 -7.05
N PHE A 131 8.40 -13.96 -6.45
CA PHE A 131 7.12 -13.36 -6.11
C PHE A 131 6.61 -12.42 -7.20
N ARG A 132 5.37 -12.58 -7.60
CA ARG A 132 4.65 -11.55 -8.34
C ARG A 132 4.41 -10.37 -7.41
N VAL A 133 5.28 -9.38 -7.48
CA VAL A 133 5.14 -8.13 -6.73
C VAL A 133 4.44 -7.13 -7.62
N GLY A 134 3.26 -6.73 -7.24
CA GLY A 134 2.46 -5.78 -7.99
C GLY A 134 2.15 -4.51 -7.23
N ILE A 135 1.92 -3.47 -7.99
CA ILE A 135 1.47 -2.16 -7.52
C ILE A 135 0.04 -1.95 -8.02
N THR A 136 -0.98 -1.99 -7.16
CA THR A 136 -2.35 -1.68 -7.57
C THR A 136 -2.58 -0.17 -7.63
N ARG A 137 -3.11 0.32 -8.75
CA ARG A 137 -3.62 1.69 -8.83
C ARG A 137 -4.77 1.87 -7.83
N SER A 138 -4.66 2.85 -6.94
CA SER A 138 -5.85 3.38 -6.29
C SER A 138 -6.76 3.99 -7.36
N TYR A 139 -8.02 3.58 -7.41
CA TYR A 139 -9.04 4.26 -8.19
C TYR A 139 -9.34 5.61 -7.53
N ALA A 140 -8.51 6.59 -7.81
CA ALA A 140 -8.81 7.97 -7.53
C ALA A 140 -8.74 8.74 -8.85
N CYS A 141 -9.93 9.05 -9.35
CA CYS A 141 -10.24 10.12 -10.26
C CYS A 141 -9.68 10.04 -11.68
N GLY A 142 -10.60 10.15 -12.66
CA GLY A 142 -10.29 10.27 -14.06
C GLY A 142 -9.32 11.38 -14.37
N ASP A 143 -8.26 11.00 -15.04
CA ASP A 143 -7.64 11.80 -16.06
C ASP A 143 -6.88 10.91 -17.04
N SER A 144 -7.22 11.08 -18.28
CA SER A 144 -6.73 10.38 -19.46
C SER A 144 -5.33 10.87 -19.81
N SER A 145 -4.30 10.36 -19.16
CA SER A 145 -2.94 10.28 -19.71
C SER A 145 -1.98 9.66 -18.67
N CYS A 146 -1.98 8.35 -18.55
CA CYS A 146 -0.90 7.67 -17.86
C CYS A 146 -0.41 6.52 -18.72
N GLY A 147 0.80 6.70 -19.25
CA GLY A 147 1.46 5.72 -20.06
C GLY A 147 1.56 4.36 -19.37
N THR A 148 1.42 3.31 -20.15
CA THR A 148 1.58 1.92 -19.76
C THR A 148 2.95 1.66 -19.17
N SER A 149 3.08 1.80 -17.85
CA SER A 149 4.26 1.32 -17.13
C SER A 149 4.06 -0.17 -16.78
N LYS A 150 5.09 -0.96 -17.05
CA LYS A 150 5.15 -2.42 -16.79
C LYS A 150 5.13 -2.82 -15.30
N TYR A 151 4.74 -1.95 -14.41
CA TYR A 151 4.72 -2.17 -12.97
C TYR A 151 3.28 -2.26 -12.48
N GLY A 152 2.90 -3.43 -11.98
CA GLY A 152 1.54 -3.75 -11.52
C GLY A 152 1.00 -2.88 -10.38
N LYS A 153 -0.17 -3.19 -9.87
CA LYS A 153 -1.08 -2.36 -9.03
C LYS A 153 -0.61 -2.15 -7.57
N ILE A 154 -0.68 -0.93 -7.00
CA ILE A 154 -0.39 -0.60 -5.57
C ILE A 154 -1.69 -0.24 -4.85
N PHE A 155 -1.90 -0.74 -3.63
CA PHE A 155 -2.88 -0.20 -2.69
C PHE A 155 -2.21 0.76 -1.71
N ALA A 156 -2.59 2.03 -1.78
CA ALA A 156 -2.35 3.02 -0.74
C ALA A 156 -3.69 3.43 -0.12
N SER A 157 -3.70 3.52 1.19
CA SER A 157 -4.84 3.98 1.99
C SER A 157 -4.94 5.51 1.98
#